data_1933aaa0553541717c36a8d3bf2206fb
#
_entry.id   1933aaa0553541717c36a8d3bf2206fb
#
_cell.length_a   1.000
_cell.length_b   1.000
_cell.length_c   1.000
_cell.angle_alpha   90.00
_cell.angle_beta   90.00
_cell.angle_gamma   90.00
#
_symmetry.space_group_name_H-M   'P 1'
#
loop_
_entity.id
_entity.type
_entity.pdbx_description
1 polymer ?
#
loop_
_entity_poly.entity_id
_entity_poly.type
_entity_poly.pdbx_seq_one_letter_code
_entity_poly.pdbx_strand_id
1 'polypeptide(L)'
;MCLAHSKVVDEFADQSDLPPFAAGLVDTINKAATAMSLSIGHRLGLFDAMREGDALTPADWAHRLGLQERYVAEWLGAVTTAGITSVDAEGRFSLPAEHALFLGEQAPAGSMTSMMQWVGVLAPVETEIVRCFRKGGGVPYSSYPRFHEVMEEEGKLTFDADATLALAPGLVERLERGIDVLDVGCGRGRQLHAFAERFPNSHFTGYDLSSDAIATARERSANLDNLRFEVLDCMRMRDKEAFDLVFTFDAIHDQPHPLQLLQNIHRAMRDGAIYIGQDIWAHTDVAENRDHPLAPFIYTISLMHCMTVSLAQGGVGLGAAWGEEQARELFAEAGFGDVAMHRLEHDIQNAYYVCRT
;
A
#
# COMPACT_ATOMS: atom_id res chain seq x y z
N MET A 1 35.79 29.51 4.58
CA MET A 1 34.64 28.80 5.22
C MET A 1 34.86 27.28 5.23
N CYS A 2 36.10 26.80 5.30
CA CYS A 2 36.50 25.38 5.21
C CYS A 2 37.20 24.81 6.45
N LEU A 3 37.35 25.57 7.54
CA LEU A 3 38.07 25.14 8.74
C LEU A 3 37.21 24.70 9.93
N ALA A 4 35.90 24.88 9.84
CA ALA A 4 34.97 24.42 10.88
C ALA A 4 34.52 22.95 10.69
N HIS A 5 34.68 22.39 9.49
CA HIS A 5 34.24 21.01 9.15
C HIS A 5 35.20 19.94 9.69
N SER A 6 36.50 20.23 9.80
CA SER A 6 37.49 19.23 10.22
C SER A 6 37.48 18.96 11.74
N LYS A 7 37.13 19.97 12.57
CA LYS A 7 37.10 19.78 14.04
C LYS A 7 35.91 18.92 14.55
N VAL A 8 34.82 18.94 13.83
CA VAL A 8 33.64 18.11 14.20
C VAL A 8 33.85 16.65 13.86
N VAL A 9 34.58 16.34 12.78
CA VAL A 9 34.85 14.96 12.33
C VAL A 9 35.87 14.25 13.20
N ASP A 10 36.87 14.98 13.73
CA ASP A 10 37.90 14.41 14.61
C ASP A 10 37.38 14.15 16.04
N GLU A 11 36.30 14.83 16.44
CA GLU A 11 35.69 14.70 17.79
C GLU A 11 34.73 13.49 17.89
N PHE A 12 34.28 12.90 16.79
CA PHE A 12 33.34 11.77 16.71
C PHE A 12 33.94 10.55 15.97
N ALA A 13 35.18 10.22 16.31
CA ALA A 13 35.89 9.07 15.72
C ALA A 13 35.24 7.71 16.08
N ASP A 14 34.42 7.64 17.10
CA ASP A 14 33.59 6.48 17.46
C ASP A 14 32.09 6.87 17.41
N GLN A 15 31.27 6.04 16.75
CA GLN A 15 29.80 6.24 16.73
C GLN A 15 29.18 6.25 18.12
N SER A 16 29.84 5.63 19.13
CA SER A 16 29.40 5.65 20.53
C SER A 16 29.47 7.06 21.17
N ASP A 17 30.21 8.00 20.59
CA ASP A 17 30.38 9.37 21.09
C ASP A 17 29.40 10.36 20.44
N LEU A 18 28.59 9.93 19.46
CA LEU A 18 27.59 10.79 18.83
C LEU A 18 26.46 11.15 19.83
N PRO A 19 26.02 12.42 19.87
CA PRO A 19 24.79 12.76 20.57
C PRO A 19 23.62 11.89 20.10
N PRO A 20 22.68 11.50 20.99
CA PRO A 20 21.60 10.56 20.65
C PRO A 20 20.82 10.92 19.38
N PHE A 21 20.55 12.20 19.18
CA PHE A 21 19.87 12.66 17.96
C PHE A 21 20.71 12.43 16.68
N ALA A 22 22.02 12.69 16.74
CA ALA A 22 22.91 12.47 15.60
C ALA A 22 23.08 10.98 15.29
N ALA A 23 23.20 10.13 16.32
CA ALA A 23 23.18 8.67 16.17
C ALA A 23 21.87 8.19 15.51
N GLY A 24 20.72 8.77 15.90
CA GLY A 24 19.41 8.50 15.28
C GLY A 24 19.35 8.87 13.80
N LEU A 25 20.04 9.92 13.35
CA LEU A 25 20.13 10.27 11.94
C LEU A 25 20.97 9.26 11.14
N VAL A 26 22.06 8.74 11.74
CA VAL A 26 22.84 7.65 11.13
C VAL A 26 22.02 6.38 11.02
N ASP A 27 21.25 6.03 12.03
CA ASP A 27 20.32 4.89 12.00
C ASP A 27 19.24 5.08 10.92
N THR A 28 18.70 6.29 10.78
CA THR A 28 17.71 6.62 9.75
C THR A 28 18.22 6.38 8.34
N ILE A 29 19.44 6.86 8.00
CA ILE A 29 19.99 6.63 6.66
C ILE A 29 20.32 5.16 6.40
N ASN A 30 20.81 4.42 7.42
CA ASN A 30 21.04 2.99 7.32
C ASN A 30 19.73 2.21 7.09
N LYS A 31 18.66 2.54 7.81
CA LYS A 31 17.34 1.93 7.62
C LYS A 31 16.76 2.23 6.24
N ALA A 32 16.91 3.46 5.74
CA ALA A 32 16.48 3.81 4.39
C ALA A 32 17.25 3.02 3.31
N ALA A 33 18.57 2.88 3.45
CA ALA A 33 19.39 2.07 2.56
C ALA A 33 19.04 0.58 2.63
N THR A 34 18.78 0.05 3.83
CA THR A 34 18.32 -1.31 4.04
C THR A 34 16.97 -1.54 3.34
N ALA A 35 16.01 -0.63 3.46
CA ALA A 35 14.70 -0.74 2.80
C ALA A 35 14.84 -0.83 1.27
N MET A 36 15.76 -0.06 0.66
CA MET A 36 16.05 -0.20 -0.78
C MET A 36 16.64 -1.57 -1.12
N SER A 37 17.55 -2.09 -0.30
CA SER A 37 18.15 -3.42 -0.51
C SER A 37 17.13 -4.54 -0.33
N LEU A 38 16.20 -4.42 0.63
CA LEU A 38 15.08 -5.34 0.82
C LEU A 38 14.14 -5.32 -0.38
N SER A 39 13.81 -4.13 -0.92
CA SER A 39 13.02 -4.00 -2.14
C SER A 39 13.66 -4.68 -3.34
N ILE A 40 14.97 -4.52 -3.54
CA ILE A 40 15.73 -5.18 -4.62
C ILE A 40 15.69 -6.70 -4.44
N GLY A 41 15.95 -7.19 -3.23
CA GLY A 41 15.93 -8.63 -2.93
C GLY A 41 14.56 -9.26 -3.16
N HIS A 42 13.49 -8.57 -2.77
CA HIS A 42 12.11 -8.98 -3.02
C HIS A 42 11.83 -9.12 -4.52
N ARG A 43 12.10 -8.08 -5.30
CA ARG A 43 11.86 -8.04 -6.75
C ARG A 43 12.64 -9.07 -7.56
N LEU A 44 13.78 -9.48 -7.07
CA LEU A 44 14.63 -10.50 -7.70
C LEU A 44 14.38 -11.92 -7.18
N GLY A 45 13.46 -12.11 -6.21
CA GLY A 45 13.17 -13.40 -5.59
C GLY A 45 14.34 -13.96 -4.75
N LEU A 46 15.26 -13.09 -4.33
CA LEU A 46 16.47 -13.51 -3.59
C LEU A 46 16.12 -14.14 -2.25
N PHE A 47 15.17 -13.58 -1.51
CA PHE A 47 14.74 -14.11 -0.23
C PHE A 47 14.00 -15.45 -0.37
N ASP A 48 13.17 -15.60 -1.40
CA ASP A 48 12.46 -16.84 -1.66
C ASP A 48 13.44 -17.98 -2.03
N ALA A 49 14.47 -17.67 -2.83
CA ALA A 49 15.53 -18.62 -3.16
C ALA A 49 16.39 -19.01 -1.96
N MET A 50 16.60 -18.09 -1.00
CA MET A 50 17.40 -18.35 0.21
C MET A 50 16.61 -19.06 1.32
N ARG A 51 15.29 -19.19 1.19
CA ARG A 51 14.38 -19.74 2.22
C ARG A 51 14.70 -21.18 2.62
N GLU A 52 15.22 -21.99 1.71
CA GLU A 52 15.57 -23.40 1.97
C GLU A 52 16.75 -23.54 2.94
N GLY A 53 17.40 -22.44 3.35
CA GLY A 53 18.44 -22.42 4.36
C GLY A 53 19.83 -22.78 3.84
N ASP A 54 20.03 -22.90 2.54
CA ASP A 54 21.34 -23.13 1.93
C ASP A 54 22.31 -22.00 2.27
N ALA A 55 23.56 -22.38 2.62
CA ALA A 55 24.65 -21.45 2.78
C ALA A 55 25.57 -21.53 1.54
N LEU A 56 25.54 -20.50 0.69
CA LEU A 56 26.25 -20.47 -0.58
C LEU A 56 27.12 -19.20 -0.72
N THR A 57 28.16 -19.30 -1.54
CA THR A 57 28.99 -18.15 -1.91
C THR A 57 28.20 -17.17 -2.81
N PRO A 58 28.62 -15.90 -2.94
CA PRO A 58 27.99 -14.96 -3.88
C PRO A 58 27.98 -15.49 -5.32
N ALA A 59 29.02 -16.18 -5.75
CA ALA A 59 29.12 -16.79 -7.07
C ALA A 59 28.06 -17.89 -7.27
N ASP A 60 27.87 -18.77 -6.26
CA ASP A 60 26.88 -19.86 -6.31
C ASP A 60 25.45 -19.32 -6.31
N TRP A 61 25.15 -18.29 -5.47
CA TRP A 61 23.86 -17.60 -5.49
C TRP A 61 23.59 -16.95 -6.85
N ALA A 62 24.59 -16.25 -7.41
CA ALA A 62 24.47 -15.62 -8.72
C ALA A 62 24.21 -16.65 -9.81
N HIS A 63 24.93 -17.76 -9.82
CA HIS A 63 24.74 -18.85 -10.78
C HIS A 63 23.34 -19.48 -10.65
N ARG A 64 22.89 -19.79 -9.42
CA ARG A 64 21.57 -20.39 -9.13
C ARG A 64 20.42 -19.53 -9.67
N LEU A 65 20.57 -18.20 -9.60
CA LEU A 65 19.51 -17.24 -9.92
C LEU A 65 19.67 -16.59 -11.30
N GLY A 66 20.73 -16.91 -12.04
CA GLY A 66 21.02 -16.29 -13.33
C GLY A 66 21.35 -14.80 -13.22
N LEU A 67 21.94 -14.36 -12.10
CA LEU A 67 22.28 -12.99 -11.81
C LEU A 67 23.78 -12.72 -11.95
N GLN A 68 24.17 -11.46 -11.92
CA GLN A 68 25.58 -11.04 -11.98
C GLN A 68 26.22 -11.13 -10.59
N GLU A 69 27.29 -11.90 -10.46
CA GLU A 69 27.99 -12.17 -9.17
C GLU A 69 28.34 -10.88 -8.41
N ARG A 70 28.89 -9.87 -9.09
CA ARG A 70 29.32 -8.64 -8.43
C ARG A 70 28.17 -7.88 -7.77
N TYR A 71 26.96 -7.88 -8.39
CA TYR A 71 25.77 -7.28 -7.81
C TYR A 71 25.24 -8.10 -6.63
N VAL A 72 25.23 -9.42 -6.75
CA VAL A 72 24.83 -10.33 -5.66
C VAL A 72 25.75 -10.18 -4.46
N ALA A 73 27.06 -10.10 -4.67
CA ALA A 73 28.03 -9.91 -3.60
C ALA A 73 27.83 -8.58 -2.86
N GLU A 74 27.58 -7.49 -3.59
CA GLU A 74 27.34 -6.18 -2.98
C GLU A 74 26.02 -6.15 -2.21
N TRP A 75 24.97 -6.76 -2.78
CA TRP A 75 23.66 -6.85 -2.11
C TRP A 75 23.76 -7.70 -0.83
N LEU A 76 24.43 -8.85 -0.87
CA LEU A 76 24.67 -9.69 0.31
C LEU A 76 25.44 -8.92 1.39
N GLY A 77 26.45 -8.12 1.00
CA GLY A 77 27.14 -7.22 1.92
C GLY A 77 26.20 -6.24 2.61
N ALA A 78 25.32 -5.58 1.85
CA ALA A 78 24.36 -4.63 2.39
C ALA A 78 23.37 -5.27 3.36
N VAL A 79 22.74 -6.40 2.98
CA VAL A 79 21.74 -7.06 3.85
C VAL A 79 22.35 -7.80 5.02
N THR A 80 23.60 -8.28 4.91
CA THR A 80 24.32 -8.92 6.04
C THR A 80 24.74 -7.88 7.08
N THR A 81 25.28 -6.75 6.66
CA THR A 81 25.65 -5.65 7.59
C THR A 81 24.43 -5.02 8.25
N ALA A 82 23.26 -5.13 7.63
CA ALA A 82 21.97 -4.77 8.22
C ALA A 82 21.39 -5.86 9.14
N GLY A 83 22.06 -7.00 9.32
CA GLY A 83 21.58 -8.10 10.17
C GLY A 83 20.44 -8.93 9.57
N ILE A 84 20.21 -8.86 8.26
CA ILE A 84 19.13 -9.60 7.58
C ILE A 84 19.56 -11.00 7.20
N THR A 85 20.76 -11.16 6.62
CA THR A 85 21.37 -12.44 6.29
C THR A 85 22.59 -12.70 7.19
N SER A 86 23.04 -13.95 7.25
CA SER A 86 24.24 -14.36 7.97
C SER A 86 25.33 -14.79 6.99
N VAL A 87 26.61 -14.65 7.43
CA VAL A 87 27.77 -15.13 6.69
C VAL A 87 28.62 -16.01 7.59
N ASP A 88 29.08 -17.15 7.10
CA ASP A 88 29.97 -18.06 7.82
C ASP A 88 31.46 -17.75 7.58
N ALA A 89 32.34 -18.51 8.25
CA ALA A 89 33.79 -18.33 8.14
C ALA A 89 34.36 -18.66 6.74
N GLU A 90 33.61 -19.39 5.94
CA GLU A 90 33.96 -19.79 4.57
C GLU A 90 33.40 -18.78 3.54
N GLY A 91 32.77 -17.70 3.98
CA GLY A 91 32.19 -16.65 3.12
C GLY A 91 30.89 -17.09 2.42
N ARG A 92 30.15 -18.03 3.00
CA ARG A 92 28.86 -18.47 2.49
C ARG A 92 27.73 -17.74 3.24
N PHE A 93 26.75 -17.29 2.49
CA PHE A 93 25.63 -16.48 2.96
C PHE A 93 24.35 -17.32 3.04
N SER A 94 23.59 -17.14 4.10
CA SER A 94 22.31 -17.80 4.32
C SER A 94 21.28 -16.84 4.91
N LEU A 95 19.99 -17.14 4.73
CA LEU A 95 18.90 -16.45 5.38
C LEU A 95 18.47 -17.21 6.63
N PRO A 96 18.51 -16.58 7.83
CA PRO A 96 18.00 -17.20 9.05
C PRO A 96 16.52 -17.59 8.90
N ALA A 97 16.15 -18.78 9.39
CA ALA A 97 14.78 -19.31 9.23
C ALA A 97 13.69 -18.38 9.80
N GLU A 98 13.97 -17.73 10.92
CA GLU A 98 13.09 -16.75 11.54
C GLU A 98 12.86 -15.49 10.67
N HIS A 99 13.90 -15.04 9.95
CA HIS A 99 13.77 -13.91 9.02
C HIS A 99 13.01 -14.32 7.74
N ALA A 100 13.20 -15.55 7.29
CA ALA A 100 12.51 -16.09 6.11
C ALA A 100 10.98 -16.13 6.27
N LEU A 101 10.45 -16.06 7.50
CA LEU A 101 9.00 -15.97 7.76
C LEU A 101 8.38 -14.69 7.21
N PHE A 102 9.15 -13.60 7.07
CA PHE A 102 8.65 -12.25 6.75
C PHE A 102 9.23 -11.66 5.46
N LEU A 103 10.19 -12.34 4.81
CA LEU A 103 10.92 -11.82 3.66
C LEU A 103 10.64 -12.64 2.40
N GLY A 104 10.53 -11.94 1.26
CA GLY A 104 10.20 -12.53 -0.04
C GLY A 104 8.69 -12.56 -0.32
N GLU A 105 8.31 -12.86 -1.56
CA GLU A 105 6.90 -12.88 -1.98
C GLU A 105 6.13 -14.05 -1.33
N GLN A 106 6.80 -15.17 -1.10
CA GLN A 106 6.20 -16.38 -0.53
C GLN A 106 6.39 -16.49 0.99
N ALA A 107 6.60 -15.36 1.68
CA ALA A 107 6.82 -15.34 3.13
C ALA A 107 5.60 -15.91 3.89
N PRO A 108 5.77 -16.97 4.73
CA PRO A 108 4.64 -17.63 5.38
C PRO A 108 3.82 -16.76 6.34
N ALA A 109 4.46 -15.76 6.95
CA ALA A 109 3.80 -14.81 7.86
C ALA A 109 3.40 -13.49 7.19
N GLY A 110 3.44 -13.43 5.87
CA GLY A 110 3.21 -12.22 5.09
C GLY A 110 4.51 -11.49 4.73
N SER A 111 4.57 -10.94 3.51
CA SER A 111 5.77 -10.31 2.96
C SER A 111 5.95 -8.87 3.43
N MET A 112 6.69 -8.65 4.51
CA MET A 112 7.07 -7.29 4.92
C MET A 112 7.97 -6.56 3.90
N THR A 113 8.59 -7.29 2.98
CA THR A 113 9.42 -6.72 1.92
C THR A 113 8.62 -6.06 0.80
N SER A 114 7.33 -6.38 0.65
CA SER A 114 6.45 -5.69 -0.32
C SER A 114 6.33 -4.20 0.03
N MET A 115 6.16 -3.86 1.30
CA MET A 115 6.08 -2.46 1.77
C MET A 115 7.38 -1.67 1.52
N MET A 116 8.54 -2.34 1.49
CA MET A 116 9.82 -1.68 1.22
C MET A 116 9.92 -1.13 -0.22
N GLN A 117 9.08 -1.62 -1.13
CA GLN A 117 9.05 -1.14 -2.51
C GLN A 117 8.57 0.31 -2.64
N TRP A 118 7.82 0.83 -1.64
CA TRP A 118 7.39 2.24 -1.62
C TRP A 118 8.55 3.22 -1.69
N VAL A 119 9.70 2.90 -1.10
CA VAL A 119 10.89 3.75 -1.21
C VAL A 119 11.26 3.99 -2.69
N GLY A 120 11.24 2.93 -3.50
CA GLY A 120 11.54 3.02 -4.94
C GLY A 120 10.43 3.68 -5.78
N VAL A 121 9.17 3.65 -5.31
CA VAL A 121 8.04 4.31 -5.97
C VAL A 121 8.03 5.81 -5.68
N LEU A 122 8.34 6.21 -4.45
CA LEU A 122 8.26 7.60 -4.00
C LEU A 122 9.51 8.43 -4.32
N ALA A 123 10.72 7.84 -4.24
CA ALA A 123 11.97 8.58 -4.44
C ALA A 123 12.06 9.35 -5.78
N PRO A 124 11.59 8.84 -6.93
CA PRO A 124 11.67 9.55 -8.20
C PRO A 124 10.97 10.92 -8.23
N VAL A 125 9.95 11.12 -7.40
CA VAL A 125 9.14 12.36 -7.42
C VAL A 125 9.59 13.42 -6.42
N GLU A 126 10.63 13.18 -5.60
CA GLU A 126 11.11 14.12 -4.58
C GLU A 126 11.33 15.54 -5.14
N THR A 127 11.98 15.66 -6.30
CA THR A 127 12.25 16.97 -6.93
C THR A 127 10.96 17.71 -7.30
N GLU A 128 9.93 16.98 -7.76
CA GLU A 128 8.64 17.56 -8.07
C GLU A 128 7.89 17.98 -6.80
N ILE A 129 7.96 17.19 -5.74
CA ILE A 129 7.41 17.55 -4.43
C ILE A 129 8.04 18.84 -3.89
N VAL A 130 9.41 18.95 -3.95
CA VAL A 130 10.10 20.20 -3.56
C VAL A 130 9.63 21.39 -4.39
N ARG A 131 9.34 21.20 -5.67
CA ARG A 131 8.72 22.24 -6.51
C ARG A 131 7.31 22.60 -6.02
N CYS A 132 6.49 21.61 -5.66
CA CYS A 132 5.14 21.83 -5.15
C CYS A 132 5.12 22.61 -3.83
N PHE A 133 6.06 22.38 -2.93
CA PHE A 133 6.22 23.21 -1.71
C PHE A 133 6.38 24.70 -2.01
N ARG A 134 7.01 25.06 -3.12
CA ARG A 134 7.31 26.45 -3.48
C ARG A 134 6.22 27.10 -4.34
N LYS A 135 5.52 26.31 -5.15
CA LYS A 135 4.64 26.83 -6.21
C LYS A 135 3.20 26.36 -6.11
N GLY A 136 2.90 25.44 -5.19
CA GLY A 136 1.62 24.75 -5.16
C GLY A 136 1.48 23.75 -6.30
N GLY A 137 0.25 23.26 -6.48
CA GLY A 137 -0.09 22.18 -7.41
C GLY A 137 0.23 20.81 -6.79
N GLY A 138 0.34 19.79 -7.63
CA GLY A 138 0.61 18.41 -7.20
C GLY A 138 1.41 17.62 -8.23
N VAL A 139 1.64 16.35 -7.94
CA VAL A 139 2.34 15.37 -8.78
C VAL A 139 1.32 14.36 -9.30
N PRO A 140 1.15 14.20 -10.63
CA PRO A 140 0.13 13.31 -11.17
C PRO A 140 0.50 11.83 -11.00
N TYR A 141 -0.50 10.93 -11.00
CA TYR A 141 -0.32 9.47 -10.93
C TYR A 141 0.71 8.94 -11.92
N SER A 142 0.77 9.49 -13.13
CA SER A 142 1.71 9.06 -14.19
C SER A 142 3.18 9.25 -13.84
N SER A 143 3.50 10.02 -12.80
CA SER A 143 4.87 10.22 -12.30
C SER A 143 5.36 9.06 -11.42
N TYR A 144 4.50 8.14 -11.01
CA TYR A 144 4.84 7.04 -10.09
C TYR A 144 5.01 5.71 -10.83
N PRO A 145 6.26 5.29 -11.12
CA PRO A 145 6.49 4.00 -11.75
C PRO A 145 6.07 2.87 -10.81
N ARG A 146 5.45 1.83 -11.37
CA ARG A 146 5.07 0.63 -10.62
C ARG A 146 4.03 0.83 -9.49
N PHE A 147 3.37 1.96 -9.41
CA PHE A 147 2.40 2.24 -8.35
C PHE A 147 1.36 1.11 -8.20
N HIS A 148 0.63 0.80 -9.28
CA HIS A 148 -0.41 -0.25 -9.25
C HIS A 148 0.13 -1.66 -8.96
N GLU A 149 1.39 -1.94 -9.33
CA GLU A 149 2.05 -3.21 -9.02
C GLU A 149 2.28 -3.34 -7.51
N VAL A 150 2.83 -2.28 -6.88
CA VAL A 150 3.13 -2.26 -5.44
C VAL A 150 1.85 -2.25 -4.62
N MET A 151 0.84 -1.47 -5.01
CA MET A 151 -0.49 -1.48 -4.37
C MET A 151 -1.14 -2.86 -4.42
N GLU A 152 -1.05 -3.55 -5.57
CA GLU A 152 -1.58 -4.92 -5.70
C GLU A 152 -0.86 -5.91 -4.76
N GLU A 153 0.47 -5.80 -4.62
CA GLU A 153 1.23 -6.66 -3.72
C GLU A 153 0.92 -6.37 -2.25
N GLU A 154 0.81 -5.10 -1.87
CA GLU A 154 0.42 -4.70 -0.52
C GLU A 154 -0.99 -5.19 -0.17
N GLY A 155 -1.92 -5.08 -1.10
CA GLY A 155 -3.27 -5.61 -0.95
C GLY A 155 -3.33 -7.13 -0.69
N LYS A 156 -2.25 -7.90 -0.97
CA LYS A 156 -2.18 -9.32 -0.56
C LYS A 156 -2.03 -9.47 0.95
N LEU A 157 -1.49 -8.48 1.64
CA LEU A 157 -1.27 -8.50 3.09
C LEU A 157 -2.49 -8.03 3.88
N THR A 158 -3.20 -7.05 3.33
CA THR A 158 -4.30 -6.37 4.02
C THR A 158 -5.67 -6.96 3.70
N PHE A 159 -5.83 -7.60 2.53
CA PHE A 159 -7.11 -8.15 2.10
C PHE A 159 -7.34 -9.58 2.57
N ASP A 160 -8.33 -9.74 3.44
CA ASP A 160 -8.94 -11.03 3.80
C ASP A 160 -10.43 -10.98 3.46
N ALA A 161 -10.84 -11.82 2.50
CA ALA A 161 -12.21 -11.84 2.00
C ALA A 161 -13.22 -12.24 3.09
N ASP A 162 -12.89 -13.24 3.93
CA ASP A 162 -13.78 -13.70 4.99
C ASP A 162 -13.92 -12.66 6.10
N ALA A 163 -12.82 -12.06 6.53
CA ALA A 163 -12.83 -10.99 7.52
C ALA A 163 -13.58 -9.76 7.01
N THR A 164 -13.41 -9.38 5.74
CA THR A 164 -14.13 -8.26 5.11
C THR A 164 -15.63 -8.51 5.05
N LEU A 165 -16.06 -9.69 4.62
CA LEU A 165 -17.48 -10.05 4.54
C LEU A 165 -18.14 -10.18 5.92
N ALA A 166 -17.39 -10.61 6.93
CA ALA A 166 -17.87 -10.74 8.31
C ALA A 166 -18.22 -9.38 8.96
N LEU A 167 -17.72 -8.27 8.42
CA LEU A 167 -18.07 -6.91 8.87
C LEU A 167 -19.56 -6.58 8.69
N ALA A 168 -20.25 -7.28 7.76
CA ALA A 168 -21.66 -7.07 7.51
C ALA A 168 -22.44 -8.40 7.65
N PRO A 169 -23.01 -8.71 8.82
CA PRO A 169 -23.75 -9.94 9.04
C PRO A 169 -24.87 -10.19 8.00
N GLY A 170 -24.92 -11.41 7.45
CA GLY A 170 -25.85 -11.81 6.40
C GLY A 170 -25.42 -11.44 4.97
N LEU A 171 -24.22 -10.86 4.80
CA LEU A 171 -23.72 -10.46 3.48
C LEU A 171 -23.35 -11.67 2.61
N VAL A 172 -22.75 -12.71 3.20
CA VAL A 172 -22.39 -13.95 2.49
C VAL A 172 -23.64 -14.59 1.86
N GLU A 173 -24.72 -14.73 2.62
CA GLU A 173 -25.99 -15.28 2.13
C GLU A 173 -26.65 -14.41 1.06
N ARG A 174 -26.44 -13.09 1.10
CA ARG A 174 -26.90 -12.18 0.02
C ARG A 174 -26.11 -12.42 -1.25
N LEU A 175 -24.78 -12.52 -1.16
CA LEU A 175 -23.87 -12.79 -2.29
C LEU A 175 -24.15 -14.16 -2.92
N GLU A 176 -24.41 -15.20 -2.11
CA GLU A 176 -24.77 -16.54 -2.59
C GLU A 176 -26.10 -16.54 -3.36
N ARG A 177 -27.09 -15.75 -2.93
CA ARG A 177 -28.38 -15.60 -3.62
C ARG A 177 -28.29 -14.79 -4.91
N GLY A 178 -27.31 -13.93 -5.03
CA GLY A 178 -27.11 -13.05 -6.17
C GLY A 178 -27.50 -11.61 -5.87
N ILE A 179 -26.52 -10.70 -5.92
CA ILE A 179 -26.66 -9.26 -5.78
C ILE A 179 -25.72 -8.53 -6.76
N ASP A 180 -25.97 -7.24 -6.97
CA ASP A 180 -25.11 -6.38 -7.76
C ASP A 180 -24.08 -5.68 -6.86
N VAL A 181 -22.81 -5.84 -7.19
CA VAL A 181 -21.65 -5.34 -6.43
C VAL A 181 -20.83 -4.36 -7.26
N LEU A 182 -20.44 -3.26 -6.65
CA LEU A 182 -19.51 -2.27 -7.24
C LEU A 182 -18.24 -2.15 -6.40
N ASP A 183 -17.11 -2.05 -7.07
CA ASP A 183 -15.83 -1.63 -6.49
C ASP A 183 -15.38 -0.34 -7.16
N VAL A 184 -15.23 0.74 -6.38
CA VAL A 184 -14.88 2.07 -6.86
C VAL A 184 -13.41 2.33 -6.58
N GLY A 185 -12.62 2.53 -7.64
CA GLY A 185 -11.16 2.56 -7.57
C GLY A 185 -10.57 1.16 -7.52
N CYS A 186 -11.10 0.24 -8.32
CA CYS A 186 -10.80 -1.19 -8.24
C CYS A 186 -9.36 -1.56 -8.66
N GLY A 187 -8.57 -0.62 -9.18
CA GLY A 187 -7.22 -0.87 -9.65
C GLY A 187 -7.14 -2.05 -10.64
N ARG A 188 -6.28 -3.02 -10.35
CA ARG A 188 -6.13 -4.25 -11.15
C ARG A 188 -7.17 -5.34 -10.82
N GLY A 189 -8.21 -5.02 -10.05
CA GLY A 189 -9.40 -5.85 -9.84
C GLY A 189 -9.18 -7.13 -9.03
N ARG A 190 -8.11 -7.25 -8.24
CA ARG A 190 -7.75 -8.49 -7.53
C ARG A 190 -8.82 -8.91 -6.51
N GLN A 191 -9.29 -7.98 -5.67
CA GLN A 191 -10.29 -8.24 -4.65
C GLN A 191 -11.60 -8.65 -5.28
N LEU A 192 -12.03 -7.90 -6.31
CA LEU A 192 -13.28 -8.15 -7.00
C LEU A 192 -13.26 -9.47 -7.77
N HIS A 193 -12.11 -9.85 -8.34
CA HIS A 193 -11.91 -11.16 -8.97
C HIS A 193 -12.12 -12.30 -7.98
N ALA A 194 -11.52 -12.23 -6.79
CA ALA A 194 -11.67 -13.26 -5.75
C ALA A 194 -13.13 -13.40 -5.28
N PHE A 195 -13.86 -12.29 -5.17
CA PHE A 195 -15.31 -12.34 -4.85
C PHE A 195 -16.13 -12.93 -6.00
N ALA A 196 -15.84 -12.58 -7.24
CA ALA A 196 -16.57 -13.06 -8.40
C ALA A 196 -16.39 -14.59 -8.63
N GLU A 197 -15.19 -15.12 -8.39
CA GLU A 197 -14.94 -16.57 -8.39
C GLU A 197 -15.76 -17.29 -7.30
N ARG A 198 -15.82 -16.70 -6.11
CA ARG A 198 -16.50 -17.30 -4.94
C ARG A 198 -18.02 -17.24 -5.05
N PHE A 199 -18.58 -16.19 -5.66
CA PHE A 199 -20.03 -15.92 -5.70
C PHE A 199 -20.56 -15.82 -7.13
N PRO A 200 -20.71 -16.95 -7.85
CA PRO A 200 -21.05 -16.95 -9.26
C PRO A 200 -22.47 -16.44 -9.57
N ASN A 201 -23.36 -16.35 -8.58
CA ASN A 201 -24.72 -15.82 -8.75
C ASN A 201 -24.79 -14.29 -8.65
N SER A 202 -23.78 -13.65 -8.08
CA SER A 202 -23.68 -12.19 -7.97
C SER A 202 -22.97 -11.58 -9.17
N HIS A 203 -23.30 -10.33 -9.48
CA HIS A 203 -22.69 -9.58 -10.58
C HIS A 203 -21.75 -8.50 -10.03
N PHE A 204 -20.55 -8.49 -10.53
CA PHE A 204 -19.50 -7.60 -10.06
C PHE A 204 -19.11 -6.57 -11.11
N THR A 205 -18.97 -5.33 -10.71
CA THR A 205 -18.52 -4.23 -11.56
C THR A 205 -17.37 -3.51 -10.88
N GLY A 206 -16.27 -3.28 -11.60
CA GLY A 206 -15.14 -2.48 -11.11
C GLY A 206 -14.96 -1.23 -11.96
N TYR A 207 -14.80 -0.07 -11.31
CA TYR A 207 -14.50 1.21 -11.94
C TYR A 207 -13.13 1.70 -11.52
N ASP A 208 -12.30 2.12 -12.47
CA ASP A 208 -11.02 2.78 -12.22
C ASP A 208 -10.68 3.76 -13.34
N LEU A 209 -9.96 4.81 -13.00
CA LEU A 209 -9.51 5.82 -13.96
C LEU A 209 -8.36 5.32 -14.86
N SER A 210 -7.55 4.38 -14.36
CA SER A 210 -6.37 3.85 -15.04
C SER A 210 -6.74 2.83 -16.10
N SER A 211 -6.55 3.19 -17.38
CA SER A 211 -6.73 2.27 -18.51
C SER A 211 -5.84 1.03 -18.43
N ASP A 212 -4.61 1.18 -17.91
CA ASP A 212 -3.63 0.11 -17.80
C ASP A 212 -4.01 -0.88 -16.68
N ALA A 213 -4.48 -0.36 -15.55
CA ALA A 213 -5.00 -1.19 -14.46
C ALA A 213 -6.23 -2.00 -14.92
N ILE A 214 -7.18 -1.35 -15.59
CA ILE A 214 -8.38 -2.01 -16.14
C ILE A 214 -8.04 -3.05 -17.22
N ALA A 215 -7.04 -2.79 -18.06
CA ALA A 215 -6.60 -3.78 -19.04
C ALA A 215 -6.09 -5.06 -18.34
N THR A 216 -5.26 -4.92 -17.32
CA THR A 216 -4.77 -6.03 -16.48
C THR A 216 -5.92 -6.75 -15.76
N ALA A 217 -6.88 -6.01 -15.21
CA ALA A 217 -8.04 -6.58 -14.52
C ALA A 217 -8.91 -7.43 -15.48
N ARG A 218 -9.15 -6.94 -16.70
CA ARG A 218 -9.89 -7.65 -17.73
C ARG A 218 -9.19 -8.92 -18.19
N GLU A 219 -7.87 -8.86 -18.41
CA GLU A 219 -7.08 -10.02 -18.79
C GLU A 219 -7.12 -11.12 -17.71
N ARG A 220 -6.93 -10.75 -16.45
CA ARG A 220 -6.99 -11.67 -15.31
C ARG A 220 -8.35 -12.37 -15.20
N SER A 221 -9.42 -11.65 -15.48
CA SER A 221 -10.80 -12.09 -15.24
C SER A 221 -11.55 -12.53 -16.48
N ALA A 222 -10.83 -12.80 -17.58
CA ALA A 222 -11.43 -13.14 -18.86
C ALA A 222 -12.27 -14.43 -18.86
N ASN A 223 -12.14 -15.26 -17.83
CA ASN A 223 -12.89 -16.50 -17.63
C ASN A 223 -14.14 -16.33 -16.75
N LEU A 224 -14.45 -15.13 -16.26
CA LEU A 224 -15.57 -14.85 -15.33
C LEU A 224 -16.66 -14.05 -16.06
N ASP A 225 -17.80 -14.68 -16.28
CA ASP A 225 -18.96 -14.05 -16.97
C ASP A 225 -19.74 -13.08 -16.06
N ASN A 226 -19.55 -13.17 -14.75
CA ASN A 226 -20.23 -12.35 -13.74
C ASN A 226 -19.41 -11.14 -13.28
N LEU A 227 -18.29 -10.81 -13.96
CA LEU A 227 -17.38 -9.72 -13.60
C LEU A 227 -17.07 -8.84 -14.81
N ARG A 228 -17.22 -7.54 -14.65
CA ARG A 228 -16.84 -6.54 -15.65
C ARG A 228 -16.05 -5.39 -15.05
N PHE A 229 -15.19 -4.80 -15.88
CA PHE A 229 -14.37 -3.65 -15.51
C PHE A 229 -14.54 -2.52 -16.53
N GLU A 230 -14.63 -1.28 -16.06
CA GLU A 230 -14.80 -0.11 -16.91
C GLU A 230 -13.79 0.98 -16.55
N VAL A 231 -13.18 1.59 -17.59
CA VAL A 231 -12.37 2.80 -17.39
C VAL A 231 -13.32 3.95 -17.16
N LEU A 232 -13.41 4.42 -15.91
CA LEU A 232 -14.36 5.46 -15.52
C LEU A 232 -13.73 6.39 -14.47
N ASP A 233 -13.83 7.69 -14.72
CA ASP A 233 -13.65 8.71 -13.70
C ASP A 233 -14.86 8.67 -12.74
N CYS A 234 -14.67 8.17 -11.52
CA CYS A 234 -15.74 7.98 -10.54
C CYS A 234 -16.37 9.29 -10.07
N MET A 235 -15.70 10.44 -10.29
CA MET A 235 -16.33 11.76 -10.14
C MET A 235 -17.49 11.97 -11.12
N ARG A 236 -17.50 11.26 -12.24
CA ARG A 236 -18.52 11.32 -13.30
C ARG A 236 -19.49 10.13 -13.28
N MET A 237 -19.39 9.27 -12.30
CA MET A 237 -20.30 8.13 -12.12
C MET A 237 -21.76 8.62 -12.03
N ARG A 238 -22.66 7.99 -12.79
CA ARG A 238 -24.08 8.39 -12.90
C ARG A 238 -25.05 7.33 -12.42
N ASP A 239 -24.54 6.22 -11.94
CA ASP A 239 -25.34 5.11 -11.43
C ASP A 239 -26.28 5.62 -10.33
N LYS A 240 -27.50 5.08 -10.33
CA LYS A 240 -28.53 5.41 -9.38
C LYS A 240 -29.24 4.13 -8.96
N GLU A 241 -29.30 3.85 -7.66
CA GLU A 241 -30.00 2.70 -7.08
C GLU A 241 -29.68 1.38 -7.85
N ALA A 242 -28.39 1.19 -8.19
CA ALA A 242 -27.94 0.11 -9.06
C ALA A 242 -27.26 -1.05 -8.32
N PHE A 243 -26.73 -0.79 -7.13
CA PHE A 243 -25.89 -1.74 -6.42
C PHE A 243 -26.39 -2.02 -5.01
N ASP A 244 -26.27 -3.29 -4.58
CA ASP A 244 -26.64 -3.78 -3.26
C ASP A 244 -25.47 -3.76 -2.28
N LEU A 245 -24.24 -3.73 -2.83
CA LEU A 245 -22.98 -3.68 -2.10
C LEU A 245 -22.01 -2.81 -2.87
N VAL A 246 -21.34 -1.89 -2.17
CA VAL A 246 -20.26 -1.07 -2.75
C VAL A 246 -19.03 -1.20 -1.89
N PHE A 247 -17.89 -1.44 -2.54
CA PHE A 247 -16.56 -1.43 -1.94
C PHE A 247 -15.75 -0.22 -2.38
N THR A 248 -14.83 0.20 -1.51
CA THR A 248 -13.64 0.98 -1.85
C THR A 248 -12.46 0.43 -1.05
N PHE A 249 -11.30 0.29 -1.68
CA PHE A 249 -10.07 -0.14 -1.04
C PHE A 249 -8.99 0.91 -1.30
N ASP A 250 -8.65 1.71 -0.28
CA ASP A 250 -7.67 2.81 -0.33
C ASP A 250 -7.93 3.81 -1.48
N ALA A 251 -9.20 4.11 -1.75
CA ALA A 251 -9.57 4.89 -2.92
C ALA A 251 -10.20 6.27 -2.61
N ILE A 252 -10.58 6.56 -1.36
CA ILE A 252 -11.29 7.80 -1.02
C ILE A 252 -10.32 8.95 -0.77
N HIS A 253 -9.25 8.72 -0.03
CA HIS A 253 -8.37 9.76 0.51
C HIS A 253 -7.51 10.48 -0.54
N ASP A 254 -7.31 9.89 -1.70
CA ASP A 254 -6.51 10.49 -2.79
C ASP A 254 -7.37 11.10 -3.93
N GLN A 255 -8.69 11.02 -3.80
CA GLN A 255 -9.59 11.63 -4.77
C GLN A 255 -9.55 13.16 -4.75
N PRO A 256 -9.80 13.82 -5.88
CA PRO A 256 -9.86 15.29 -5.92
C PRO A 256 -10.99 15.86 -5.05
N HIS A 257 -12.14 15.21 -5.03
CA HIS A 257 -13.33 15.66 -4.29
C HIS A 257 -13.99 14.48 -3.54
N PRO A 258 -13.42 14.05 -2.39
CA PRO A 258 -13.86 12.82 -1.69
C PRO A 258 -15.33 12.87 -1.26
N LEU A 259 -15.83 14.01 -0.81
CA LEU A 259 -17.27 14.19 -0.50
C LEU A 259 -18.16 13.92 -1.72
N GLN A 260 -17.81 14.47 -2.87
CA GLN A 260 -18.58 14.23 -4.10
C GLN A 260 -18.55 12.76 -4.51
N LEU A 261 -17.41 12.09 -4.36
CA LEU A 261 -17.31 10.65 -4.63
C LEU A 261 -18.22 9.87 -3.70
N LEU A 262 -18.20 10.12 -2.40
CA LEU A 262 -19.07 9.47 -1.42
C LEU A 262 -20.55 9.72 -1.72
N GLN A 263 -20.93 10.94 -2.15
CA GLN A 263 -22.29 11.25 -2.60
C GLN A 263 -22.67 10.47 -3.88
N ASN A 264 -21.74 10.30 -4.81
CA ASN A 264 -21.95 9.49 -6.01
C ASN A 264 -22.16 8.01 -5.65
N ILE A 265 -21.36 7.49 -4.71
CA ILE A 265 -21.49 6.12 -4.18
C ILE A 265 -22.85 5.95 -3.51
N HIS A 266 -23.23 6.84 -2.59
CA HIS A 266 -24.51 6.79 -1.89
C HIS A 266 -25.69 6.79 -2.90
N ARG A 267 -25.66 7.64 -3.91
CA ARG A 267 -26.67 7.68 -4.98
C ARG A 267 -26.75 6.37 -5.78
N ALA A 268 -25.61 5.70 -5.98
CA ALA A 268 -25.55 4.44 -6.75
C ALA A 268 -26.08 3.24 -5.95
N MET A 269 -26.16 3.35 -4.65
CA MET A 269 -26.64 2.30 -3.74
C MET A 269 -28.18 2.23 -3.74
N ARG A 270 -28.73 1.01 -3.65
CA ARG A 270 -30.15 0.74 -3.42
C ARG A 270 -30.51 0.95 -1.97
N ASP A 271 -31.83 1.08 -1.67
CA ASP A 271 -32.31 1.07 -0.30
C ASP A 271 -31.89 -0.26 0.41
N GLY A 272 -31.31 -0.14 1.60
CA GLY A 272 -30.77 -1.25 2.37
C GLY A 272 -29.47 -1.86 1.81
N ALA A 273 -28.82 -1.17 0.88
CA ALA A 273 -27.48 -1.53 0.42
C ALA A 273 -26.43 -1.31 1.50
N ILE A 274 -25.30 -1.98 1.34
CA ILE A 274 -24.17 -1.90 2.26
C ILE A 274 -23.00 -1.26 1.53
N TYR A 275 -22.32 -0.33 2.19
CA TYR A 275 -21.00 0.14 1.81
C TYR A 275 -19.95 -0.39 2.78
N ILE A 276 -18.83 -0.90 2.25
CA ILE A 276 -17.66 -1.29 3.03
C ILE A 276 -16.45 -0.59 2.39
N GLY A 277 -15.89 0.40 3.10
CA GLY A 277 -14.69 1.11 2.70
C GLY A 277 -13.51 0.73 3.57
N GLN A 278 -12.43 0.23 2.98
CA GLN A 278 -11.12 0.15 3.62
C GLN A 278 -10.37 1.43 3.32
N ASP A 279 -9.76 2.03 4.35
CA ASP A 279 -8.89 3.20 4.18
C ASP A 279 -7.87 3.26 5.32
N ILE A 280 -6.82 4.04 5.16
CA ILE A 280 -5.74 4.14 6.13
C ILE A 280 -6.28 4.56 7.51
N TRP A 281 -5.88 3.81 8.54
CA TRP A 281 -6.21 4.17 9.90
C TRP A 281 -5.28 5.26 10.43
N ALA A 282 -5.86 6.34 10.90
CA ALA A 282 -5.18 7.43 11.60
C ALA A 282 -6.20 8.23 12.41
N HIS A 283 -5.73 9.12 13.28
CA HIS A 283 -6.50 10.22 13.82
C HIS A 283 -6.34 11.47 12.94
N THR A 284 -7.33 12.33 12.91
CA THR A 284 -7.25 13.61 12.17
C THR A 284 -6.22 14.55 12.80
N ASP A 285 -6.12 14.57 14.14
CA ASP A 285 -5.09 15.36 14.83
C ASP A 285 -3.74 14.61 14.81
N VAL A 286 -2.72 15.29 14.30
CA VAL A 286 -1.34 14.76 14.26
C VAL A 286 -0.79 14.41 15.65
N ALA A 287 -1.22 15.12 16.69
CA ALA A 287 -0.75 14.87 18.06
C ALA A 287 -1.20 13.49 18.58
N GLU A 288 -2.36 13.01 18.15
CA GLU A 288 -2.89 11.70 18.51
C GLU A 288 -2.24 10.54 17.73
N ASN A 289 -1.57 10.85 16.61
CA ASN A 289 -0.82 9.88 15.82
C ASN A 289 0.64 9.67 16.29
N ARG A 290 1.08 10.33 17.37
CA ARG A 290 2.49 10.25 17.82
C ARG A 290 2.95 8.85 18.19
N ASP A 291 2.04 8.04 18.72
CA ASP A 291 2.31 6.65 19.13
C ASP A 291 1.83 5.64 18.08
N HIS A 292 1.35 6.09 16.93
CA HIS A 292 0.94 5.21 15.84
C HIS A 292 2.17 4.55 15.19
N PRO A 293 2.24 3.21 15.10
CA PRO A 293 3.45 2.49 14.70
C PRO A 293 3.94 2.82 13.29
N LEU A 294 3.04 3.23 12.39
CA LEU A 294 3.33 3.55 11.00
C LEU A 294 3.21 5.05 10.69
N ALA A 295 3.01 5.94 11.68
CA ALA A 295 2.76 7.36 11.43
C ALA A 295 3.79 8.03 10.51
N PRO A 296 5.11 7.89 10.71
CA PRO A 296 6.09 8.51 9.82
C PRO A 296 5.96 8.03 8.37
N PHE A 297 5.63 6.76 8.15
CA PHE A 297 5.40 6.20 6.82
C PHE A 297 4.11 6.75 6.21
N ILE A 298 2.99 6.73 6.95
CA ILE A 298 1.68 7.22 6.51
C ILE A 298 1.76 8.70 6.11
N TYR A 299 2.35 9.56 6.94
CA TYR A 299 2.51 10.98 6.60
C TYR A 299 3.46 11.21 5.42
N THR A 300 4.49 10.37 5.26
CA THR A 300 5.41 10.48 4.12
C THR A 300 4.75 10.04 2.83
N ILE A 301 4.02 8.91 2.81
CA ILE A 301 3.30 8.48 1.60
C ILE A 301 2.16 9.46 1.27
N SER A 302 1.46 10.00 2.28
CA SER A 302 0.46 11.05 2.09
C SER A 302 1.05 12.27 1.40
N LEU A 303 2.16 12.81 1.91
CA LEU A 303 2.88 13.95 1.34
C LEU A 303 3.35 13.69 -0.09
N MET A 304 3.93 12.52 -0.32
CA MET A 304 4.61 12.20 -1.58
C MET A 304 3.72 11.55 -2.63
N HIS A 305 2.51 11.10 -2.26
CA HIS A 305 1.56 10.47 -3.17
C HIS A 305 0.12 10.96 -2.93
N CYS A 306 -0.58 10.49 -1.91
CA CYS A 306 -2.03 10.62 -1.77
C CYS A 306 -2.52 12.08 -1.84
N MET A 307 -1.98 12.95 -1.00
CA MET A 307 -2.33 14.38 -1.00
C MET A 307 -1.98 15.05 -2.33
N THR A 308 -0.77 14.79 -2.85
CA THR A 308 -0.25 15.49 -4.02
C THR A 308 -0.93 15.06 -5.32
N VAL A 309 -1.37 13.80 -5.45
CA VAL A 309 -2.14 13.35 -6.65
C VAL A 309 -3.54 13.98 -6.67
N SER A 310 -4.18 14.15 -5.52
CA SER A 310 -5.42 14.90 -5.38
C SER A 310 -5.23 16.36 -5.84
N LEU A 311 -4.21 17.03 -5.31
CA LEU A 311 -3.87 18.41 -5.68
C LEU A 311 -3.52 18.58 -7.17
N ALA A 312 -2.89 17.58 -7.79
CA ALA A 312 -2.57 17.59 -9.22
C ALA A 312 -3.83 17.62 -10.11
N GLN A 313 -4.94 17.10 -9.60
CA GLN A 313 -6.26 17.10 -10.25
C GLN A 313 -7.13 18.31 -9.86
N GLY A 314 -6.56 19.29 -9.15
CA GLY A 314 -7.31 20.45 -8.63
C GLY A 314 -8.17 20.12 -7.43
N GLY A 315 -7.89 19.03 -6.74
CA GLY A 315 -8.63 18.54 -5.59
C GLY A 315 -8.24 19.21 -4.27
N VAL A 316 -8.84 18.71 -3.19
CA VAL A 316 -8.69 19.27 -1.84
C VAL A 316 -7.42 18.78 -1.12
N GLY A 317 -6.81 17.69 -1.59
CA GLY A 317 -5.60 17.13 -0.99
C GLY A 317 -5.84 16.53 0.39
N LEU A 318 -6.87 15.69 0.54
CA LEU A 318 -7.24 15.08 1.83
C LEU A 318 -6.06 14.33 2.45
N GLY A 319 -5.45 13.43 1.67
CA GLY A 319 -4.27 12.68 2.07
C GLY A 319 -4.57 11.46 2.96
N ALA A 320 -3.61 10.55 3.06
CA ALA A 320 -3.77 9.26 3.73
C ALA A 320 -4.09 9.36 5.24
N ALA A 321 -3.60 10.40 5.92
CA ALA A 321 -3.82 10.60 7.36
C ALA A 321 -5.04 11.50 7.65
N TRP A 322 -6.12 11.36 6.89
CA TRP A 322 -7.34 12.17 7.08
C TRP A 322 -8.08 11.84 8.39
N GLY A 323 -7.94 10.61 8.87
CA GLY A 323 -8.37 10.20 10.20
C GLY A 323 -9.84 9.83 10.32
N GLU A 324 -10.15 9.07 11.39
CA GLU A 324 -11.49 8.56 11.64
C GLU A 324 -12.53 9.68 11.82
N GLU A 325 -12.16 10.74 12.52
CA GLU A 325 -13.06 11.85 12.85
C GLU A 325 -13.53 12.54 11.57
N GLN A 326 -12.61 12.90 10.68
CA GLN A 326 -12.95 13.52 9.39
C GLN A 326 -13.65 12.54 8.46
N ALA A 327 -13.32 11.24 8.52
CA ALA A 327 -14.01 10.22 7.76
C ALA A 327 -15.50 10.17 8.12
N ARG A 328 -15.83 10.12 9.43
CA ARG A 328 -17.22 10.12 9.91
C ARG A 328 -17.99 11.37 9.47
N GLU A 329 -17.35 12.53 9.53
CA GLU A 329 -17.97 13.79 9.06
C GLU A 329 -18.31 13.74 7.57
N LEU A 330 -17.36 13.29 6.71
CA LEU A 330 -17.56 13.19 5.28
C LEU A 330 -18.64 12.15 4.90
N PHE A 331 -18.68 11.00 5.57
CA PHE A 331 -19.74 10.01 5.38
C PHE A 331 -21.11 10.58 5.73
N ALA A 332 -21.23 11.27 6.87
CA ALA A 332 -22.49 11.87 7.30
C ALA A 332 -22.95 12.97 6.31
N GLU A 333 -22.03 13.83 5.85
CA GLU A 333 -22.33 14.87 4.87
C GLU A 333 -22.71 14.29 3.49
N ALA A 334 -22.16 13.11 3.14
CA ALA A 334 -22.51 12.40 1.92
C ALA A 334 -23.91 11.74 1.99
N GLY A 335 -24.54 11.67 3.17
CA GLY A 335 -25.87 11.12 3.35
C GLY A 335 -25.89 9.71 3.95
N PHE A 336 -24.75 9.13 4.31
CA PHE A 336 -24.70 7.85 5.00
C PHE A 336 -25.23 8.01 6.45
N GLY A 337 -26.01 7.02 6.90
CA GLY A 337 -26.55 6.99 8.25
C GLY A 337 -25.52 6.51 9.28
N ASP A 338 -25.77 5.36 9.90
CA ASP A 338 -24.85 4.78 10.88
C ASP A 338 -23.53 4.35 10.21
N VAL A 339 -22.45 4.97 10.64
CA VAL A 339 -21.08 4.65 10.19
C VAL A 339 -20.38 3.87 11.30
N ALA A 340 -20.23 2.57 11.13
CA ALA A 340 -19.45 1.72 12.03
C ALA A 340 -18.00 1.66 11.52
N MET A 341 -17.02 1.88 12.40
CA MET A 341 -15.61 1.68 12.10
C MET A 341 -15.10 0.42 12.78
N HIS A 342 -14.36 -0.39 12.07
CA HIS A 342 -13.76 -1.63 12.54
C HIS A 342 -12.26 -1.66 12.27
N ARG A 343 -11.52 -2.41 13.10
CA ARG A 343 -10.12 -2.77 12.91
C ARG A 343 -10.05 -4.29 12.82
N LEU A 344 -9.33 -4.81 11.82
CA LEU A 344 -9.11 -6.24 11.66
C LEU A 344 -7.73 -6.62 12.21
N GLU A 345 -7.62 -7.74 12.93
CA GLU A 345 -6.38 -8.13 13.62
C GLU A 345 -5.20 -8.37 12.66
N HIS A 346 -5.48 -8.83 11.44
CA HIS A 346 -4.45 -9.07 10.43
C HIS A 346 -4.00 -7.81 9.70
N ASP A 347 -4.78 -6.72 9.79
CA ASP A 347 -4.52 -5.46 9.07
C ASP A 347 -4.19 -4.34 10.06
N ILE A 348 -2.90 -4.12 10.25
CA ILE A 348 -2.38 -3.10 11.17
C ILE A 348 -2.45 -1.68 10.59
N GLN A 349 -2.73 -1.55 9.30
CA GLN A 349 -2.62 -0.29 8.55
C GLN A 349 -3.96 0.39 8.39
N ASN A 350 -5.06 -0.37 8.22
CA ASN A 350 -6.33 0.17 7.77
C ASN A 350 -7.44 0.13 8.82
N ALA A 351 -8.41 1.01 8.62
CA ALA A 351 -9.73 0.98 9.22
C ALA A 351 -10.78 0.60 8.16
N TYR A 352 -11.85 -0.02 8.60
CA TYR A 352 -12.94 -0.45 7.74
C TYR A 352 -14.22 0.27 8.17
N TYR A 353 -14.80 1.04 7.26
CA TYR A 353 -16.03 1.79 7.46
C TYR A 353 -17.20 1.02 6.86
N VAL A 354 -18.18 0.66 7.68
CA VAL A 354 -19.39 -0.03 7.24
C VAL A 354 -20.57 0.92 7.39
N CYS A 355 -21.23 1.21 6.28
CA CYS A 355 -22.39 2.09 6.25
C CYS A 355 -23.60 1.37 5.59
N ARG A 356 -24.81 1.80 5.93
CA ARG A 356 -26.04 1.35 5.29
C ARG A 356 -26.83 2.55 4.80
N THR A 357 -27.51 2.40 3.66
CA THR A 357 -28.50 3.37 3.16
C THR A 357 -29.85 3.19 3.84
#